data_5fbf6a407067fb5ef986994853f7d206
#
_entry.id   5fbf6a407067fb5ef986994853f7d206
#
_cell.length_a   1.000
_cell.length_b   1.000
_cell.length_c   1.000
_cell.angle_alpha   90.00
_cell.angle_beta   90.00
_cell.angle_gamma   90.00
#
_symmetry.space_group_name_H-M   'P 1'
#
loop_
_entity.id
_entity.type
_entity.pdbx_description
1 polymer ?
#
loop_
_entity_poly.entity_id
_entity_poly.type
_entity_poly.pdbx_seq_one_letter_code
_entity_poly.pdbx_strand_id
1 'polypeptide(L)'
;MMRSSRLVRDVCLGIALLAAAGCGGKSSSTSSSSQTPSDFDFGTNDPRKATAFGDSITQGVLELQRRDLRLTTSNNYPALLQGKLQSLDPAWRVVNRGVGGEFTSTGAARLPSVLRIDRPGFVLILEGTNDAHECLDSVAAFNNLRNMVNAAKANKSIPIIGTIPPSFRNNSCADDIIDEVNINIRGLAAAEHVVLAEIFNGMNNRSLFGISPDRDPLHPNEAGYAVMADIWFQAMLQAIPGGVTTALRRRH
;
A
#
# COMPACT_ATOMS: atom_id res chain seq x y z
N MET A 1 -26.08 -25.41 -49.26
CA MET A 1 -26.91 -26.62 -49.21
C MET A 1 -27.17 -26.96 -47.73
N MET A 2 -28.48 -27.01 -47.41
CA MET A 2 -29.19 -27.68 -46.31
C MET A 2 -28.75 -27.29 -44.88
N ARG A 3 -29.52 -26.46 -44.13
CA ARG A 3 -30.89 -26.65 -43.54
C ARG A 3 -30.98 -27.85 -42.58
N SER A 4 -31.23 -27.55 -41.33
CA SER A 4 -32.35 -28.08 -40.51
C SER A 4 -32.11 -27.72 -39.03
N SER A 5 -32.81 -26.84 -38.40
CA SER A 5 -34.18 -26.73 -37.84
C SER A 5 -34.42 -27.54 -36.56
N ARG A 6 -34.64 -26.74 -35.49
CA ARG A 6 -35.66 -26.84 -34.42
C ARG A 6 -35.72 -28.11 -33.56
N LEU A 7 -35.76 -27.89 -32.24
CA LEU A 7 -36.95 -28.28 -31.47
C LEU A 7 -37.04 -27.51 -30.13
N VAL A 8 -38.17 -26.81 -30.01
CA VAL A 8 -38.72 -26.24 -28.78
C VAL A 8 -39.46 -27.37 -28.06
N ARG A 9 -39.36 -27.45 -26.74
CA ARG A 9 -40.36 -28.14 -25.92
C ARG A 9 -40.61 -27.34 -24.64
N ASP A 10 -41.75 -26.68 -24.65
CA ASP A 10 -42.49 -26.23 -23.47
C ASP A 10 -42.98 -27.46 -22.68
N VAL A 11 -42.88 -27.38 -21.36
CA VAL A 11 -43.76 -28.14 -20.46
C VAL A 11 -44.20 -27.26 -19.32
N CYS A 12 -45.50 -27.18 -19.21
CA CYS A 12 -46.32 -26.40 -18.29
C CYS A 12 -46.24 -26.83 -16.82
N LEU A 13 -46.34 -25.86 -15.98
CA LEU A 13 -47.34 -25.65 -14.90
C LEU A 13 -47.63 -26.84 -13.96
N GLY A 14 -47.32 -26.65 -12.70
CA GLY A 14 -47.89 -27.39 -11.58
C GLY A 14 -47.89 -26.52 -10.32
N ILE A 15 -49.02 -25.85 -10.05
CA ILE A 15 -49.29 -25.13 -8.80
C ILE A 15 -49.71 -26.18 -7.75
N ALA A 16 -49.01 -26.20 -6.62
CA ALA A 16 -49.51 -26.82 -5.39
C ALA A 16 -49.38 -25.83 -4.23
N LEU A 17 -50.51 -25.25 -3.82
CA LEU A 17 -50.69 -24.61 -2.54
C LEU A 17 -50.69 -25.68 -1.44
N LEU A 18 -49.84 -25.54 -0.45
CA LEU A 18 -50.02 -26.15 0.86
C LEU A 18 -49.76 -25.10 1.93
N ALA A 19 -50.81 -24.69 2.61
CA ALA A 19 -50.75 -23.92 3.85
C ALA A 19 -50.49 -24.88 5.02
N ALA A 20 -49.53 -24.57 5.87
CA ALA A 20 -49.44 -25.14 7.22
C ALA A 20 -48.71 -24.17 8.17
N ALA A 21 -49.46 -23.74 9.09
CA ALA A 21 -49.26 -23.29 10.48
C ALA A 21 -47.84 -23.06 11.03
N GLY A 22 -47.78 -21.96 11.79
CA GLY A 22 -46.61 -21.39 12.42
C GLY A 22 -45.91 -22.24 13.49
N CYS A 23 -44.66 -21.94 13.63
CA CYS A 23 -43.93 -22.04 14.92
C CYS A 23 -42.98 -20.87 14.98
N GLY A 24 -43.11 -20.11 16.07
CA GLY A 24 -42.30 -18.94 16.36
C GLY A 24 -40.83 -19.31 16.58
N GLY A 25 -40.00 -19.04 15.58
CA GLY A 25 -38.56 -19.05 15.69
C GLY A 25 -38.09 -17.62 15.92
N LYS A 26 -37.50 -17.32 17.09
CA LYS A 26 -36.78 -16.07 17.32
C LYS A 26 -35.72 -15.92 16.24
N SER A 27 -35.96 -15.05 15.28
CA SER A 27 -34.96 -14.56 14.36
C SER A 27 -33.91 -13.80 15.17
N SER A 28 -32.78 -14.43 15.45
CA SER A 28 -31.59 -13.72 15.85
C SER A 28 -31.12 -12.94 14.62
N SER A 29 -31.53 -11.68 14.55
CA SER A 29 -30.92 -10.70 13.66
C SER A 29 -29.45 -10.58 14.07
N THR A 30 -28.56 -11.28 13.37
CA THR A 30 -27.15 -10.91 13.32
C THR A 30 -27.11 -9.55 12.64
N SER A 31 -27.19 -8.50 13.45
CA SER A 31 -26.78 -7.17 13.03
C SER A 31 -25.30 -7.28 12.68
N SER A 32 -24.98 -7.35 11.40
CA SER A 32 -23.66 -6.97 10.92
C SER A 32 -23.52 -5.47 11.28
N SER A 33 -22.92 -5.22 12.43
CA SER A 33 -22.48 -3.87 12.79
C SER A 33 -21.48 -3.48 11.71
N SER A 34 -21.89 -2.63 10.78
CA SER A 34 -20.97 -1.87 9.97
C SER A 34 -20.15 -1.05 10.97
N GLN A 35 -18.97 -1.54 11.34
CA GLN A 35 -18.03 -0.76 12.14
C GLN A 35 -17.75 0.50 11.37
N THR A 36 -18.14 1.62 11.94
CA THR A 36 -17.74 2.92 11.42
C THR A 36 -16.21 2.99 11.46
N PRO A 37 -15.56 3.57 10.45
CA PRO A 37 -14.08 3.67 10.42
C PRO A 37 -13.44 4.30 11.67
N SER A 38 -14.22 4.91 12.57
CA SER A 38 -13.75 5.46 13.84
C SER A 38 -13.32 4.43 14.89
N ASP A 39 -13.67 3.13 14.71
CA ASP A 39 -13.56 2.11 15.75
C ASP A 39 -12.51 1.03 15.42
N PHE A 40 -11.49 1.34 14.62
CA PHE A 40 -10.41 0.39 14.36
C PHE A 40 -9.64 0.08 15.66
N ASP A 41 -9.55 -1.21 15.99
CA ASP A 41 -8.81 -1.68 17.18
C ASP A 41 -7.31 -1.79 16.88
N PHE A 42 -6.56 -0.79 17.27
CA PHE A 42 -5.09 -0.78 17.17
C PHE A 42 -4.40 -1.68 18.22
N GLY A 43 -5.13 -2.29 19.16
CA GLY A 43 -4.56 -3.06 20.27
C GLY A 43 -3.61 -2.20 21.12
N THR A 44 -2.33 -2.60 21.17
CA THR A 44 -1.29 -1.83 21.90
C THR A 44 -0.44 -0.93 20.98
N ASN A 45 -0.81 -0.81 19.71
CA ASN A 45 -0.11 0.05 18.77
C ASN A 45 -0.49 1.52 18.98
N ASP A 46 0.46 2.41 18.67
CA ASP A 46 0.22 3.84 18.72
C ASP A 46 -0.53 4.31 17.46
N PRO A 47 -1.79 4.78 17.58
CA PRO A 47 -2.58 5.21 16.43
C PRO A 47 -2.07 6.51 15.78
N ARG A 48 -1.06 7.17 16.37
CA ARG A 48 -0.36 8.34 15.80
C ARG A 48 1.05 8.04 15.36
N LYS A 49 1.37 6.77 15.15
CA LYS A 49 2.66 6.34 14.63
C LYS A 49 2.49 5.63 13.29
N ALA A 50 3.24 6.06 12.30
CA ALA A 50 3.41 5.36 11.05
C ALA A 50 4.84 4.83 10.93
N THR A 51 5.00 3.63 10.39
CA THR A 51 6.30 3.09 9.99
C THR A 51 6.37 3.13 8.47
N ALA A 52 7.31 3.91 7.94
CA ALA A 52 7.68 3.90 6.53
C ALA A 52 8.67 2.76 6.29
N PHE A 53 8.20 1.70 5.66
CA PHE A 53 8.95 0.47 5.42
C PHE A 53 9.25 0.33 3.93
N GLY A 54 10.51 0.03 3.59
CA GLY A 54 10.95 -0.04 2.21
C GLY A 54 12.46 -0.10 2.06
N ASP A 55 12.90 0.13 0.83
CA ASP A 55 14.29 0.04 0.37
C ASP A 55 15.08 1.37 0.50
N SER A 56 16.02 1.59 -0.44
CA SER A 56 16.84 2.82 -0.51
C SER A 56 16.02 4.09 -0.73
N ILE A 57 14.89 4.01 -1.42
CA ILE A 57 14.01 5.14 -1.67
C ILE A 57 13.37 5.57 -0.35
N THR A 58 12.88 4.63 0.45
CA THR A 58 12.37 4.91 1.80
C THR A 58 13.47 5.42 2.72
N GLN A 59 14.68 4.85 2.63
CA GLN A 59 15.84 5.31 3.40
C GLN A 59 16.18 6.78 3.13
N GLY A 60 15.91 7.28 1.92
CA GLY A 60 16.20 8.65 1.50
C GLY A 60 17.52 8.80 0.74
N VAL A 61 17.87 7.77 -0.05
CA VAL A 61 19.04 7.84 -0.93
C VAL A 61 18.75 8.78 -2.10
N LEU A 62 19.63 9.77 -2.31
CA LEU A 62 19.57 10.69 -3.43
C LEU A 62 20.37 10.18 -4.63
N GLU A 63 21.50 9.53 -4.35
CA GLU A 63 22.43 9.07 -5.38
C GLU A 63 23.33 7.95 -4.85
N LEU A 64 23.63 6.98 -5.70
CA LEU A 64 24.71 6.01 -5.51
C LEU A 64 25.98 6.56 -6.19
N GLN A 65 26.89 7.16 -5.43
CA GLN A 65 28.13 7.74 -5.97
C GLN A 65 29.17 6.66 -6.33
N ARG A 66 29.18 5.55 -5.58
CA ARG A 66 29.99 4.33 -5.79
C ARG A 66 29.24 3.16 -5.17
N ARG A 67 29.73 1.92 -5.38
CA ARG A 67 29.10 0.68 -4.86
C ARG A 67 28.73 0.75 -3.37
N ASP A 68 29.44 1.56 -2.60
CA ASP A 68 29.35 1.63 -1.12
C ASP A 68 29.06 3.04 -0.60
N LEU A 69 29.10 4.08 -1.44
CA LEU A 69 28.86 5.46 -1.00
C LEU A 69 27.50 5.93 -1.45
N ARG A 70 26.57 6.01 -0.50
CA ARG A 70 25.20 6.50 -0.71
C ARG A 70 25.10 7.91 -0.17
N LEU A 71 24.71 8.87 -1.02
CA LEU A 71 24.30 10.18 -0.56
C LEU A 71 22.82 10.10 -0.15
N THR A 72 22.55 10.42 1.12
CA THR A 72 21.19 10.44 1.67
C THR A 72 20.78 11.85 2.05
N THR A 73 19.47 12.11 2.14
CA THR A 73 18.93 13.38 2.59
C THR A 73 18.06 13.21 3.83
N SER A 74 18.05 14.23 4.70
CA SER A 74 17.07 14.37 5.77
C SER A 74 15.70 14.81 5.23
N ASN A 75 15.64 15.36 4.01
CA ASN A 75 14.40 15.73 3.31
C ASN A 75 13.78 14.55 2.54
N ASN A 76 13.91 13.34 3.07
CA ASN A 76 13.25 12.15 2.54
C ASN A 76 11.74 12.17 2.79
N TYR A 77 10.97 11.37 2.02
CA TYR A 77 9.52 11.40 2.13
C TYR A 77 8.98 11.05 3.52
N PRO A 78 9.56 10.13 4.32
CA PRO A 78 9.09 9.87 5.68
C PRO A 78 9.19 11.10 6.59
N ALA A 79 10.29 11.84 6.52
CA ALA A 79 10.50 13.05 7.33
C ALA A 79 9.54 14.18 6.90
N LEU A 80 9.38 14.38 5.59
CA LEU A 80 8.45 15.37 5.04
C LEU A 80 6.99 15.01 5.37
N LEU A 81 6.62 13.73 5.28
CA LEU A 81 5.31 13.23 5.68
C LEU A 81 5.04 13.48 7.16
N GLN A 82 6.04 13.25 8.03
CA GLN A 82 5.90 13.56 9.45
C GLN A 82 5.52 15.02 9.67
N GLY A 83 6.22 15.95 9.02
CA GLY A 83 5.91 17.38 9.12
C GLY A 83 4.47 17.70 8.70
N LYS A 84 3.99 17.08 7.60
CA LYS A 84 2.59 17.24 7.11
C LYS A 84 1.58 16.68 8.12
N LEU A 85 1.81 15.49 8.68
CA LEU A 85 0.93 14.89 9.69
C LEU A 85 0.94 15.69 11.00
N GLN A 86 2.10 16.21 11.40
CA GLN A 86 2.24 17.05 12.60
C GLN A 86 1.52 18.41 12.47
N SER A 87 1.28 18.89 11.26
CA SER A 87 0.42 20.07 11.06
C SER A 87 -1.04 19.80 11.42
N LEU A 88 -1.48 18.53 11.39
CA LEU A 88 -2.82 18.10 11.82
C LEU A 88 -2.84 17.81 13.33
N ASP A 89 -1.87 17.06 13.84
CA ASP A 89 -1.72 16.72 15.24
C ASP A 89 -0.22 16.56 15.56
N PRO A 90 0.38 17.40 16.45
CA PRO A 90 1.81 17.36 16.77
C PRO A 90 2.29 16.02 17.37
N ALA A 91 1.37 15.16 17.80
CA ALA A 91 1.69 13.84 18.33
C ALA A 91 2.13 12.83 17.25
N TRP A 92 1.89 13.10 15.97
CA TRP A 92 2.28 12.19 14.90
C TRP A 92 3.77 11.93 14.85
N ARG A 93 4.14 10.67 14.62
CA ARG A 93 5.51 10.22 14.39
C ARG A 93 5.55 9.31 13.17
N VAL A 94 6.55 9.53 12.31
CA VAL A 94 6.85 8.65 11.18
C VAL A 94 8.25 8.08 11.37
N VAL A 95 8.33 6.77 11.54
CA VAL A 95 9.60 6.06 11.71
C VAL A 95 10.07 5.58 10.34
N ASN A 96 11.27 6.03 9.94
CA ASN A 96 11.89 5.55 8.71
C ASN A 96 12.57 4.19 8.97
N ARG A 97 12.14 3.16 8.23
CA ARG A 97 12.66 1.79 8.25
C ARG A 97 13.14 1.34 6.86
N GLY A 98 13.56 2.27 6.04
CA GLY A 98 14.16 1.98 4.74
C GLY A 98 15.53 1.32 4.87
N VAL A 99 15.79 0.30 4.07
CA VAL A 99 17.06 -0.43 3.99
C VAL A 99 17.51 -0.48 2.53
N GLY A 100 18.58 0.23 2.21
CA GLY A 100 19.04 0.33 0.84
C GLY A 100 19.47 -1.00 0.22
N GLY A 101 18.92 -1.31 -0.95
CA GLY A 101 19.17 -2.55 -1.68
C GLY A 101 18.31 -3.72 -1.21
N GLU A 102 17.29 -3.47 -0.37
CA GLU A 102 16.42 -4.53 0.12
C GLU A 102 15.52 -5.07 -0.99
N PHE A 103 15.38 -6.40 -1.04
CA PHE A 103 14.43 -7.10 -1.89
C PHE A 103 13.16 -7.40 -1.10
N THR A 104 12.05 -7.60 -1.80
CA THR A 104 10.77 -7.95 -1.17
C THR A 104 10.86 -9.19 -0.28
N SER A 105 11.71 -10.16 -0.62
CA SER A 105 11.89 -11.39 0.15
C SER A 105 12.51 -11.13 1.53
N THR A 106 13.52 -10.27 1.60
CA THR A 106 14.16 -9.85 2.85
C THR A 106 13.27 -8.91 3.64
N GLY A 107 12.59 -8.00 2.97
CA GLY A 107 11.60 -7.11 3.58
C GLY A 107 10.46 -7.88 4.26
N ALA A 108 9.88 -8.87 3.58
CA ALA A 108 8.83 -9.72 4.15
C ALA A 108 9.29 -10.48 5.41
N ALA A 109 10.54 -10.95 5.43
CA ALA A 109 11.11 -11.61 6.60
C ALA A 109 11.40 -10.62 7.75
N ARG A 110 11.79 -9.37 7.44
CA ARG A 110 12.16 -8.33 8.42
C ARG A 110 10.95 -7.65 9.06
N LEU A 111 9.87 -7.41 8.31
CA LEU A 111 8.73 -6.61 8.75
C LEU A 111 8.12 -7.06 10.10
N PRO A 112 7.89 -8.36 10.39
CA PRO A 112 7.34 -8.77 11.69
C PRO A 112 8.15 -8.28 12.90
N SER A 113 9.46 -8.23 12.79
CA SER A 113 10.33 -7.71 13.86
C SER A 113 10.20 -6.20 14.00
N VAL A 114 10.12 -5.47 12.89
CA VAL A 114 9.90 -4.02 12.89
C VAL A 114 8.57 -3.66 13.54
N LEU A 115 7.50 -4.36 13.18
CA LEU A 115 6.17 -4.14 13.75
C LEU A 115 6.15 -4.32 15.27
N ARG A 116 6.81 -5.36 15.77
CA ARG A 116 6.91 -5.64 17.22
C ARG A 116 7.67 -4.54 17.96
N ILE A 117 8.73 -3.98 17.34
CA ILE A 117 9.56 -2.92 17.94
C ILE A 117 8.84 -1.58 17.89
N ASP A 118 8.33 -1.20 16.73
CA ASP A 118 7.76 0.12 16.50
C ASP A 118 6.34 0.25 17.05
N ARG A 119 5.57 -0.83 17.05
CA ARG A 119 4.15 -0.85 17.40
C ARG A 119 3.37 0.28 16.73
N PRO A 120 3.41 0.36 15.39
CA PRO A 120 2.79 1.46 14.65
C PRO A 120 1.30 1.21 14.45
N GLY A 121 0.51 2.28 14.43
CA GLY A 121 -0.88 2.21 13.95
C GLY A 121 -0.97 2.06 12.44
N PHE A 122 0.02 2.57 11.69
CA PHE A 122 0.05 2.54 10.23
C PHE A 122 1.39 2.01 9.70
N VAL A 123 1.34 1.28 8.59
CA VAL A 123 2.54 0.79 7.89
C VAL A 123 2.47 1.20 6.43
N LEU A 124 3.42 2.02 5.99
CA LEU A 124 3.57 2.44 4.60
C LEU A 124 4.56 1.47 3.95
N ILE A 125 4.11 0.65 3.01
CA ILE A 125 4.92 -0.39 2.36
C ILE A 125 5.30 0.10 0.97
N LEU A 126 6.61 0.28 0.73
CA LEU A 126 7.19 0.64 -0.56
C LEU A 126 8.39 -0.27 -0.84
N GLU A 127 8.13 -1.39 -1.46
CA GLU A 127 9.11 -2.43 -1.77
C GLU A 127 8.89 -3.00 -3.18
N GLY A 128 9.95 -3.52 -3.79
CA GLY A 128 9.90 -4.18 -5.09
C GLY A 128 10.77 -3.52 -6.18
N THR A 129 11.31 -2.32 -5.90
CA THR A 129 12.18 -1.61 -6.87
C THR A 129 13.42 -2.42 -7.20
N ASN A 130 14.06 -3.04 -6.19
CA ASN A 130 15.25 -3.85 -6.42
C ASN A 130 14.92 -5.18 -7.10
N ASP A 131 13.78 -5.79 -6.77
CA ASP A 131 13.31 -6.99 -7.48
C ASP A 131 13.15 -6.72 -8.98
N ALA A 132 12.53 -5.59 -9.34
CA ALA A 132 12.36 -5.18 -10.73
C ALA A 132 13.70 -4.90 -11.42
N HIS A 133 14.62 -4.18 -10.78
CA HIS A 133 15.92 -3.85 -11.37
C HIS A 133 16.83 -5.04 -11.60
N GLU A 134 16.72 -6.07 -10.78
CA GLU A 134 17.43 -7.34 -10.95
C GLU A 134 16.63 -8.35 -11.79
N CYS A 135 15.55 -7.90 -12.43
CA CYS A 135 14.70 -8.71 -13.29
C CYS A 135 14.20 -10.00 -12.61
N LEU A 136 13.83 -9.90 -11.34
CA LEU A 136 13.31 -11.03 -10.58
C LEU A 136 11.83 -11.27 -10.87
N ASP A 137 11.36 -12.46 -10.51
CA ASP A 137 9.98 -12.89 -10.72
C ASP A 137 8.96 -11.97 -10.01
N SER A 138 8.12 -11.31 -10.78
CA SER A 138 7.06 -10.42 -10.30
C SER A 138 6.03 -11.14 -9.42
N VAL A 139 5.79 -12.44 -9.64
CA VAL A 139 4.90 -13.27 -8.83
C VAL A 139 5.49 -13.51 -7.43
N ALA A 140 6.80 -13.72 -7.34
CA ALA A 140 7.49 -13.83 -6.07
C ALA A 140 7.42 -12.50 -5.30
N ALA A 141 7.68 -11.37 -5.96
CA ALA A 141 7.55 -10.05 -5.37
C ALA A 141 6.12 -9.79 -4.86
N PHE A 142 5.10 -10.13 -5.66
CA PHE A 142 3.69 -10.04 -5.27
C PHE A 142 3.37 -10.84 -4.00
N ASN A 143 3.83 -12.09 -3.92
CA ASN A 143 3.59 -12.93 -2.75
C ASN A 143 4.24 -12.36 -1.49
N ASN A 144 5.43 -11.79 -1.61
CA ASN A 144 6.12 -11.12 -0.51
C ASN A 144 5.39 -9.87 -0.05
N LEU A 145 4.92 -9.02 -0.98
CA LEU A 145 4.12 -7.83 -0.68
C LEU A 145 2.79 -8.20 0.02
N ARG A 146 2.11 -9.24 -0.45
CA ARG A 146 0.90 -9.77 0.21
C ARG A 146 1.20 -10.25 1.62
N ASN A 147 2.32 -10.91 1.85
CA ASN A 147 2.75 -11.34 3.19
C ASN A 147 3.02 -10.14 4.10
N MET A 148 3.59 -9.05 3.58
CA MET A 148 3.79 -7.81 4.35
C MET A 148 2.46 -7.16 4.74
N VAL A 149 1.49 -7.08 3.82
CA VAL A 149 0.14 -6.57 4.10
C VAL A 149 -0.53 -7.41 5.19
N ASN A 150 -0.46 -8.73 5.08
CA ASN A 150 -1.03 -9.65 6.06
C ASN A 150 -0.35 -9.53 7.44
N ALA A 151 0.97 -9.38 7.48
CA ALA A 151 1.72 -9.17 8.72
C ALA A 151 1.30 -7.86 9.41
N ALA A 152 1.12 -6.78 8.65
CA ALA A 152 0.63 -5.51 9.21
C ALA A 152 -0.79 -5.65 9.80
N LYS A 153 -1.71 -6.30 9.07
CA LYS A 153 -3.08 -6.57 9.56
C LYS A 153 -3.08 -7.44 10.82
N ALA A 154 -2.29 -8.51 10.82
CA ALA A 154 -2.17 -9.40 11.98
C ALA A 154 -1.59 -8.68 13.21
N ASN A 155 -0.76 -7.67 13.00
CA ASN A 155 -0.24 -6.79 14.05
C ASN A 155 -1.24 -5.71 14.51
N LYS A 156 -2.46 -5.68 13.97
CA LYS A 156 -3.44 -4.60 14.20
C LYS A 156 -2.90 -3.22 13.77
N SER A 157 -2.12 -3.17 12.71
CA SER A 157 -1.72 -1.95 12.02
C SER A 157 -2.50 -1.82 10.72
N ILE A 158 -2.80 -0.60 10.31
CA ILE A 158 -3.42 -0.32 9.02
C ILE A 158 -2.31 -0.26 7.95
N PRO A 159 -2.25 -1.23 7.02
CA PRO A 159 -1.32 -1.17 5.90
C PRO A 159 -1.79 -0.16 4.85
N ILE A 160 -0.84 0.54 4.26
CA ILE A 160 -0.97 1.36 3.06
C ILE A 160 0.13 0.91 2.13
N ILE A 161 -0.20 0.52 0.90
CA ILE A 161 0.80 0.04 -0.05
C ILE A 161 1.01 1.06 -1.16
N GLY A 162 2.28 1.31 -1.52
CA GLY A 162 2.64 2.19 -2.63
C GLY A 162 2.99 1.41 -3.89
N THR A 163 2.58 1.91 -5.06
CA THR A 163 3.18 1.48 -6.31
C THR A 163 4.65 1.88 -6.33
N ILE A 164 5.55 1.01 -6.83
CA ILE A 164 6.96 1.36 -6.97
C ILE A 164 7.13 2.45 -8.04
N PRO A 165 8.03 3.43 -7.83
CA PRO A 165 8.19 4.52 -8.78
C PRO A 165 8.74 4.03 -10.12
N PRO A 166 8.58 4.82 -11.20
CA PRO A 166 9.19 4.51 -12.47
C PRO A 166 10.72 4.54 -12.37
N SER A 167 11.36 3.80 -13.25
CA SER A 167 12.80 3.89 -13.48
C SER A 167 13.05 4.60 -14.81
N PHE A 168 14.08 5.41 -14.85
CA PHE A 168 14.55 6.06 -16.06
C PHE A 168 15.93 5.51 -16.48
N ARG A 169 16.29 4.34 -15.98
CA ARG A 169 17.41 3.56 -16.47
C ARG A 169 17.00 2.87 -17.77
N ASN A 170 17.91 2.80 -18.73
CA ASN A 170 17.70 2.02 -19.96
C ASN A 170 17.81 0.51 -19.63
N ASN A 171 16.78 -0.05 -19.06
CA ASN A 171 16.69 -1.47 -18.71
C ASN A 171 15.27 -1.96 -19.00
N SER A 172 15.04 -2.47 -20.22
CA SER A 172 13.71 -2.90 -20.67
C SER A 172 13.11 -4.02 -19.79
N CYS A 173 13.95 -4.92 -19.29
CA CYS A 173 13.48 -5.95 -18.37
C CYS A 173 12.96 -5.34 -17.05
N ALA A 174 13.66 -4.34 -16.50
CA ALA A 174 13.19 -3.67 -15.29
C ALA A 174 11.88 -2.92 -15.52
N ASP A 175 11.72 -2.28 -16.68
CA ASP A 175 10.50 -1.54 -17.01
C ASP A 175 9.30 -2.48 -17.11
N ASP A 176 9.43 -3.64 -17.76
CA ASP A 176 8.39 -4.67 -17.85
C ASP A 176 8.00 -5.19 -16.44
N ILE A 177 9.00 -5.48 -15.59
CA ILE A 177 8.76 -5.96 -14.23
C ILE A 177 8.15 -4.88 -13.34
N ILE A 178 8.54 -3.61 -13.48
CA ILE A 178 7.90 -2.48 -12.77
C ILE A 178 6.41 -2.41 -13.08
N ASP A 179 6.05 -2.54 -14.35
CA ASP A 179 4.65 -2.53 -14.78
C ASP A 179 3.86 -3.71 -14.19
N GLU A 180 4.41 -4.92 -14.26
CA GLU A 180 3.79 -6.12 -13.68
C GLU A 180 3.62 -6.02 -12.16
N VAL A 181 4.66 -5.60 -11.44
CA VAL A 181 4.62 -5.42 -9.99
C VAL A 181 3.56 -4.37 -9.63
N ASN A 182 3.47 -3.26 -10.36
CA ASN A 182 2.50 -2.22 -10.10
C ASN A 182 1.06 -2.65 -10.42
N ILE A 183 0.84 -3.46 -11.46
CA ILE A 183 -0.47 -4.11 -11.72
C ILE A 183 -0.84 -5.00 -10.53
N ASN A 184 0.08 -5.81 -10.05
CA ASN A 184 -0.11 -6.71 -8.92
C ASN A 184 -0.38 -5.95 -7.61
N ILE A 185 0.33 -4.84 -7.35
CA ILE A 185 0.10 -3.97 -6.17
C ILE A 185 -1.31 -3.38 -6.19
N ARG A 186 -1.78 -2.87 -7.34
CA ARG A 186 -3.15 -2.34 -7.48
C ARG A 186 -4.19 -3.42 -7.24
N GLY A 187 -3.98 -4.61 -7.81
CA GLY A 187 -4.83 -5.78 -7.59
C GLY A 187 -4.87 -6.20 -6.11
N LEU A 188 -3.71 -6.23 -5.45
CA LEU A 188 -3.60 -6.55 -4.03
C LEU A 188 -4.34 -5.52 -3.16
N ALA A 189 -4.14 -4.23 -3.43
CA ALA A 189 -4.79 -3.16 -2.69
C ALA A 189 -6.32 -3.27 -2.77
N ALA A 190 -6.84 -3.53 -3.96
CA ALA A 190 -8.28 -3.73 -4.18
C ALA A 190 -8.80 -5.00 -3.48
N ALA A 191 -8.13 -6.14 -3.64
CA ALA A 191 -8.54 -7.42 -3.07
C ALA A 191 -8.50 -7.42 -1.53
N GLU A 192 -7.52 -6.79 -0.95
CA GLU A 192 -7.30 -6.72 0.49
C GLU A 192 -7.97 -5.51 1.15
N HIS A 193 -8.65 -4.64 0.38
CA HIS A 193 -9.28 -3.40 0.85
C HIS A 193 -8.31 -2.51 1.64
N VAL A 194 -7.08 -2.37 1.14
CA VAL A 194 -6.07 -1.46 1.72
C VAL A 194 -5.91 -0.22 0.85
N VAL A 195 -5.55 0.89 1.48
CA VAL A 195 -5.33 2.14 0.75
C VAL A 195 -4.09 2.03 -0.12
N LEU A 196 -4.21 2.49 -1.36
CA LEU A 196 -3.14 2.54 -2.34
C LEU A 196 -2.56 3.96 -2.44
N ALA A 197 -1.24 4.07 -2.37
CA ALA A 197 -0.50 5.29 -2.70
C ALA A 197 0.04 5.16 -4.14
N GLU A 198 -0.51 5.94 -5.07
CA GLU A 198 -0.14 5.90 -6.50
C GLU A 198 1.17 6.65 -6.77
N ILE A 199 2.29 6.11 -6.26
CA ILE A 199 3.62 6.69 -6.41
C ILE A 199 4.06 6.68 -7.88
N PHE A 200 3.84 5.57 -8.59
CA PHE A 200 4.24 5.42 -10.00
C PHE A 200 3.72 6.57 -10.86
N ASN A 201 2.41 6.81 -10.81
CA ASN A 201 1.78 7.85 -11.62
C ASN A 201 2.23 9.26 -11.23
N GLY A 202 2.33 9.53 -9.92
CA GLY A 202 2.74 10.84 -9.42
C GLY A 202 4.22 11.15 -9.65
N MET A 203 5.05 10.12 -9.81
CA MET A 203 6.49 10.24 -10.01
C MET A 203 6.91 10.10 -11.48
N ASN A 204 5.96 9.98 -12.44
CA ASN A 204 6.29 9.80 -13.84
C ASN A 204 6.83 11.07 -14.51
N ASN A 205 7.90 11.61 -13.96
CA ASN A 205 8.62 12.77 -14.46
C ASN A 205 10.11 12.62 -14.15
N ARG A 206 10.96 12.52 -15.21
CA ARG A 206 12.40 12.34 -15.07
C ARG A 206 13.09 13.42 -14.21
N SER A 207 12.58 14.64 -14.19
CA SER A 207 13.15 15.75 -13.41
C SER A 207 13.04 15.55 -11.88
N LEU A 208 12.25 14.58 -11.43
CA LEU A 208 12.10 14.22 -10.01
C LEU A 208 13.17 13.23 -9.52
N PHE A 209 14.08 12.81 -10.42
CA PHE A 209 15.08 11.78 -10.12
C PHE A 209 16.49 12.30 -10.35
N GLY A 210 17.43 11.84 -9.49
CA GLY A 210 18.84 12.19 -9.54
C GLY A 210 19.13 13.65 -9.17
N ILE A 211 20.35 13.89 -8.74
CA ILE A 211 20.84 15.27 -8.40
C ILE A 211 21.21 16.04 -9.66
N SER A 212 21.53 15.31 -10.73
CA SER A 212 21.88 15.84 -12.05
C SER A 212 21.16 15.06 -13.13
N PRO A 213 20.79 15.69 -14.26
CA PRO A 213 20.09 15.01 -15.35
C PRO A 213 20.75 13.72 -15.84
N ASP A 214 22.08 13.62 -15.70
CA ASP A 214 22.88 12.48 -16.18
C ASP A 214 23.21 11.46 -15.07
N ARG A 215 22.75 11.69 -13.84
CA ARG A 215 23.10 10.86 -12.70
C ARG A 215 21.87 10.26 -12.06
N ASP A 216 22.04 9.00 -11.66
CA ASP A 216 21.10 8.17 -10.92
C ASP A 216 19.61 8.37 -11.30
N PRO A 217 19.16 7.79 -12.41
CA PRO A 217 17.78 7.89 -12.85
C PRO A 217 16.81 6.99 -12.06
N LEU A 218 17.25 6.43 -10.93
CA LEU A 218 16.47 5.56 -10.06
C LEU A 218 16.00 6.25 -8.79
N HIS A 219 16.92 6.96 -8.11
CA HIS A 219 16.59 7.56 -6.81
C HIS A 219 15.96 8.94 -6.99
N PRO A 220 14.88 9.23 -6.26
CA PRO A 220 14.27 10.56 -6.26
C PRO A 220 15.26 11.62 -5.75
N ASN A 221 15.23 12.81 -6.33
CA ASN A 221 15.84 13.99 -5.74
C ASN A 221 14.91 14.59 -4.66
N GLU A 222 15.30 15.70 -4.03
CA GLU A 222 14.50 16.31 -2.96
C GLU A 222 13.11 16.75 -3.44
N ALA A 223 12.97 17.21 -4.70
CA ALA A 223 11.66 17.52 -5.27
C ALA A 223 10.81 16.26 -5.46
N GLY A 224 11.42 15.15 -5.88
CA GLY A 224 10.77 13.85 -5.97
C GLY A 224 10.30 13.36 -4.60
N TYR A 225 11.13 13.47 -3.58
CA TYR A 225 10.73 13.11 -2.22
C TYR A 225 9.58 13.96 -1.68
N ALA A 226 9.52 15.25 -2.04
CA ALA A 226 8.40 16.11 -1.69
C ALA A 226 7.10 15.65 -2.35
N VAL A 227 7.13 15.30 -3.64
CA VAL A 227 5.98 14.74 -4.35
C VAL A 227 5.54 13.42 -3.71
N MET A 228 6.47 12.51 -3.40
CA MET A 228 6.14 11.27 -2.70
C MET A 228 5.48 11.52 -1.34
N ALA A 229 5.98 12.48 -0.57
CA ALA A 229 5.40 12.85 0.72
C ALA A 229 3.97 13.36 0.59
N ASP A 230 3.63 14.10 -0.48
CA ASP A 230 2.27 14.54 -0.76
C ASP A 230 1.35 13.37 -1.07
N ILE A 231 1.80 12.41 -1.89
CA ILE A 231 1.04 11.21 -2.24
C ILE A 231 0.77 10.36 -0.99
N TRP A 232 1.80 10.10 -0.19
CA TRP A 232 1.65 9.37 1.07
C TRP A 232 0.74 10.10 2.05
N PHE A 233 0.82 11.43 2.13
CA PHE A 233 -0.07 12.22 2.98
C PHE A 233 -1.54 12.04 2.58
N GLN A 234 -1.86 12.11 1.29
CA GLN A 234 -3.23 11.85 0.81
C GLN A 234 -3.70 10.42 1.11
N ALA A 235 -2.83 9.43 0.94
CA ALA A 235 -3.14 8.05 1.29
C ALA A 235 -3.37 7.88 2.81
N MET A 236 -2.57 8.52 3.66
CA MET A 236 -2.76 8.54 5.11
C MET A 236 -4.12 9.17 5.49
N LEU A 237 -4.50 10.29 4.87
CA LEU A 237 -5.80 10.92 5.14
C LEU A 237 -6.99 10.01 4.81
N GLN A 238 -6.86 9.16 3.79
CA GLN A 238 -7.87 8.15 3.44
C GLN A 238 -7.89 6.98 4.43
N ALA A 239 -6.71 6.59 4.94
CA ALA A 239 -6.55 5.45 5.82
C ALA A 239 -6.92 5.75 7.29
N ILE A 240 -6.86 7.01 7.73
CA ILE A 240 -7.18 7.40 9.10
C ILE A 240 -8.66 7.11 9.40
N PRO A 241 -8.98 6.25 10.39
CA PRO A 241 -10.34 5.94 10.76
C PRO A 241 -11.14 7.20 11.15
N GLY A 242 -12.34 7.34 10.56
CA GLY A 242 -13.19 8.51 10.79
C GLY A 242 -12.84 9.74 9.93
N GLY A 243 -11.84 9.64 9.08
CA GLY A 243 -11.44 10.71 8.15
C GLY A 243 -10.86 11.95 8.84
N VAL A 244 -10.48 12.94 8.04
CA VAL A 244 -9.88 14.22 8.47
C VAL A 244 -10.76 14.98 9.48
N THR A 245 -12.08 14.83 9.39
CA THR A 245 -13.05 15.54 10.26
C THR A 245 -12.89 15.11 11.73
N THR A 246 -12.53 13.87 12.00
CA THR A 246 -12.34 13.37 13.36
C THR A 246 -11.00 13.80 13.95
N ALA A 247 -9.96 13.87 13.12
CA ALA A 247 -8.63 14.36 13.53
C ALA A 247 -8.68 15.85 13.94
N LEU A 248 -9.52 16.65 13.26
CA LEU A 248 -9.71 18.07 13.56
C LEU A 248 -10.64 18.32 14.77
N ARG A 249 -11.63 17.46 15.02
CA ARG A 249 -12.58 17.60 16.16
C ARG A 249 -11.95 17.32 17.53
N ARG A 250 -10.82 16.65 17.61
CA ARG A 250 -10.10 16.38 18.87
C ARG A 250 -9.24 17.56 19.36
N ARG A 251 -9.33 18.72 18.72
CA ARG A 251 -8.64 19.97 19.12
C ARG A 251 -9.46 20.87 20.05
N HIS A 252 -10.68 20.45 20.44
CA HIS A 252 -11.55 21.22 21.36
C HIS A 252 -11.88 20.46 22.63
#